data_151a9c951c39eacb3c8277d075ce6daa
#
_entry.id   151a9c951c39eacb3c8277d075ce6daa
#
_cell.length_a   1.000
_cell.length_b   1.000
_cell.length_c   1.000
_cell.angle_alpha   90.00
_cell.angle_beta   90.00
_cell.angle_gamma   90.00
#
_symmetry.space_group_name_H-M   'P 1'
#
loop_
_entity.id
_entity.type
_entity.pdbx_description
1 polymer ?
#
loop_
_entity_poly.entity_id
_entity_poly.type
_entity_poly.pdbx_seq_one_letter_code
_entity_poly.pdbx_strand_id
1 'polypeptide(L)'
;MLTFLLALAPAVAAAPLTTTSALNPYVTPGPDSQITVVANGHTYVANGNLTQNETMPYTPYGGLDTNGTLPVYAPLSDFDYESLALGLYQEYIELDLFYYGLEKFSAEDFEAAGLNTDDRFLIQFMAEQEIGHAELISHMLGPSAPKMCEYQYPFETVQQFVDFCQRLTRWGESGVYGFLPHLDSRAVAQMLLQSITTEARQQMIFRQFEGLFPMPVFFEPGIPQSWAWTLLAPYITGCPNDTPRLAWQNFPALTVINNPNATANGTDTMYPPAITNNRSEPLSMPGMMVQLSFEKPGKPVGPNMTYITATSAGDPMFAIWVNQLNATYTPLQNISETSDGFTAYTMQPNGSVFADISEDGVVNGTVFIAITDSDPFFTAHNISFVNPHVVAGPAIYQAG
;
A
#
# COMPACT_ATOMS: atom_id res chain seq x y z
N MET A 1 -35.46 -45.26 12.37
CA MET A 1 -35.13 -45.44 10.97
C MET A 1 -35.49 -44.15 10.23
N LEU A 2 -34.56 -43.24 10.12
CA LEU A 2 -34.75 -41.99 9.37
C LEU A 2 -34.00 -42.12 8.06
N THR A 3 -34.73 -42.15 6.96
CA THR A 3 -34.18 -42.25 5.60
C THR A 3 -33.88 -40.84 5.11
N PHE A 4 -32.58 -40.51 4.94
CA PHE A 4 -32.15 -39.31 4.27
C PHE A 4 -32.24 -39.50 2.75
N LEU A 5 -33.12 -38.74 2.10
CA LEU A 5 -33.12 -38.56 0.65
C LEU A 5 -32.01 -37.56 0.29
N LEU A 6 -30.96 -38.03 -0.36
CA LEU A 6 -30.03 -37.15 -1.08
C LEU A 6 -30.70 -36.72 -2.39
N ALA A 7 -30.99 -35.44 -2.50
CA ALA A 7 -31.35 -34.82 -3.77
C ALA A 7 -30.08 -34.58 -4.59
N LEU A 8 -29.91 -35.31 -5.69
CA LEU A 8 -28.88 -35.05 -6.68
C LEU A 8 -29.25 -33.76 -7.44
N ALA A 9 -28.41 -32.72 -7.31
CA ALA A 9 -28.51 -31.55 -8.15
C ALA A 9 -28.09 -31.94 -9.61
N PRO A 10 -28.79 -31.44 -10.64
CA PRO A 10 -28.43 -31.73 -12.03
C PRO A 10 -27.06 -31.15 -12.35
N ALA A 11 -26.19 -31.98 -12.94
CA ALA A 11 -24.93 -31.53 -13.49
C ALA A 11 -25.22 -30.55 -14.65
N VAL A 12 -24.82 -29.30 -14.47
CA VAL A 12 -24.80 -28.32 -15.58
C VAL A 12 -23.65 -28.72 -16.51
N ALA A 13 -23.99 -29.24 -17.67
CA ALA A 13 -23.01 -29.50 -18.73
C ALA A 13 -22.38 -28.15 -19.15
N ALA A 14 -21.09 -28.00 -18.92
CA ALA A 14 -20.34 -26.88 -19.45
C ALA A 14 -20.39 -26.94 -20.98
N ALA A 15 -20.96 -25.94 -21.61
CA ALA A 15 -20.87 -25.75 -23.05
C ALA A 15 -19.39 -25.60 -23.45
N PRO A 16 -18.94 -26.15 -24.58
CA PRO A 16 -17.58 -25.95 -25.03
C PRO A 16 -17.34 -24.48 -25.31
N LEU A 17 -16.35 -23.91 -24.63
CA LEU A 17 -15.81 -22.59 -24.93
C LEU A 17 -15.29 -22.62 -26.40
N THR A 18 -16.07 -22.07 -27.31
CA THR A 18 -15.56 -21.75 -28.64
C THR A 18 -14.58 -20.59 -28.44
N THR A 19 -13.30 -20.90 -28.53
CA THR A 19 -12.23 -19.93 -28.57
C THR A 19 -12.26 -19.16 -29.88
N THR A 20 -13.17 -18.21 -29.99
CA THR A 20 -12.87 -17.04 -30.80
C THR A 20 -12.02 -16.15 -29.88
N SER A 21 -10.83 -15.82 -30.31
CA SER A 21 -9.96 -14.83 -29.68
C SER A 21 -10.61 -13.45 -29.78
N ALA A 22 -11.70 -13.25 -29.05
CA ALA A 22 -12.14 -11.95 -28.70
C ALA A 22 -11.16 -11.52 -27.59
N LEU A 23 -10.32 -10.53 -27.89
CA LEU A 23 -9.69 -9.69 -26.88
C LEU A 23 -10.72 -9.49 -25.76
N ASN A 24 -10.30 -9.75 -24.54
CA ASN A 24 -11.14 -9.52 -23.38
C ASN A 24 -11.82 -8.15 -23.58
N PRO A 25 -13.15 -8.05 -23.66
CA PRO A 25 -13.83 -6.78 -23.94
C PRO A 25 -13.56 -5.72 -22.86
N TYR A 26 -12.90 -6.12 -21.75
CA TYR A 26 -12.46 -5.25 -20.70
C TYR A 26 -11.07 -4.63 -20.91
N VAL A 27 -10.41 -4.85 -22.03
CA VAL A 27 -9.08 -4.29 -22.34
C VAL A 27 -9.10 -3.72 -23.77
N THR A 28 -10.00 -2.82 -24.06
CA THR A 28 -9.81 -1.92 -25.19
C THR A 28 -9.16 -0.65 -24.64
N PRO A 29 -7.85 -0.44 -24.88
CA PRO A 29 -7.22 0.82 -24.54
C PRO A 29 -8.01 1.94 -25.20
N GLY A 30 -8.40 2.96 -24.43
CA GLY A 30 -8.98 4.18 -25.00
C GLY A 30 -7.98 4.86 -25.94
N PRO A 31 -8.42 5.81 -26.77
CA PRO A 31 -7.57 6.46 -27.76
C PRO A 31 -6.34 7.19 -27.15
N ASP A 32 -6.34 7.45 -25.85
CA ASP A 32 -5.25 8.09 -25.12
C ASP A 32 -4.43 7.11 -24.26
N SER A 33 -4.78 5.82 -24.25
CA SER A 33 -4.07 4.81 -23.48
C SER A 33 -2.70 4.52 -24.10
N GLN A 34 -1.64 4.71 -23.29
CA GLN A 34 -0.28 4.36 -23.67
C GLN A 34 0.06 2.89 -23.36
N ILE A 35 -0.87 2.13 -22.78
CA ILE A 35 -0.68 0.71 -22.54
C ILE A 35 -0.91 -0.04 -23.83
N THR A 36 0.16 -0.45 -24.46
CA THR A 36 0.10 -1.31 -25.63
C THR A 36 0.14 -2.76 -25.18
N VAL A 37 -0.99 -3.46 -25.29
CA VAL A 37 -1.00 -4.92 -25.17
C VAL A 37 -0.48 -5.50 -26.47
N VAL A 38 0.80 -5.83 -26.52
CA VAL A 38 1.41 -6.51 -27.66
C VAL A 38 1.07 -7.99 -27.52
N ALA A 39 0.19 -8.49 -28.41
CA ALA A 39 0.06 -9.93 -28.58
C ALA A 39 1.42 -10.47 -29.03
N ASN A 40 2.07 -11.31 -28.23
CA ASN A 40 3.40 -11.82 -28.51
C ASN A 40 3.41 -12.89 -29.65
N GLY A 41 2.26 -13.17 -30.26
CA GLY A 41 2.12 -14.15 -31.31
C GLY A 41 2.40 -15.62 -30.91
N HIS A 42 2.63 -15.87 -29.61
CA HIS A 42 2.92 -17.20 -29.12
C HIS A 42 1.64 -17.99 -28.87
N THR A 43 1.60 -19.20 -29.43
CA THR A 43 0.57 -20.18 -29.07
C THR A 43 1.16 -21.14 -28.05
N TYR A 44 0.62 -21.11 -26.84
CA TYR A 44 1.02 -22.04 -25.78
C TYR A 44 0.25 -23.36 -25.93
N VAL A 45 0.99 -24.48 -25.95
CA VAL A 45 0.38 -25.79 -26.00
C VAL A 45 0.15 -26.30 -24.57
N ALA A 46 -1.07 -26.14 -24.08
CA ALA A 46 -1.45 -26.58 -22.74
C ALA A 46 -1.63 -28.11 -22.66
N ASN A 47 -0.56 -28.85 -22.81
CA ASN A 47 -0.55 -30.32 -22.78
C ASN A 47 0.09 -30.92 -21.51
N GLY A 48 0.41 -30.07 -20.53
CA GLY A 48 1.07 -30.46 -19.26
C GLY A 48 2.59 -30.63 -19.39
N ASN A 49 3.18 -30.34 -20.53
CA ASN A 49 4.63 -30.40 -20.72
C ASN A 49 5.21 -29.00 -20.91
N LEU A 50 6.40 -28.76 -20.35
CA LEU A 50 7.19 -27.60 -20.70
C LEU A 50 7.86 -27.83 -22.06
N THR A 51 7.71 -26.86 -22.97
CA THR A 51 8.29 -26.92 -24.30
C THR A 51 9.72 -26.36 -24.34
N GLN A 52 10.13 -25.69 -23.28
CA GLN A 52 11.46 -25.12 -23.12
C GLN A 52 11.98 -25.43 -21.73
N ASN A 53 13.27 -25.62 -21.60
CA ASN A 53 13.89 -25.71 -20.28
C ASN A 53 13.76 -24.37 -19.55
N GLU A 54 13.51 -24.43 -18.24
CA GLU A 54 13.56 -23.25 -17.38
C GLU A 54 14.93 -22.57 -17.55
N THR A 55 14.89 -21.26 -17.74
CA THR A 55 16.12 -20.48 -17.80
C THR A 55 16.68 -20.29 -16.40
N MET A 56 17.97 -20.55 -16.27
CA MET A 56 18.69 -20.19 -15.03
C MET A 56 18.41 -18.71 -14.66
N PRO A 57 18.30 -18.35 -13.39
CA PRO A 57 18.77 -19.10 -12.22
C PRO A 57 17.68 -19.74 -11.36
N TYR A 58 16.60 -20.25 -11.93
CA TYR A 58 15.55 -20.84 -11.10
C TYR A 58 16.06 -22.05 -10.31
N THR A 59 16.03 -21.94 -9.02
CA THR A 59 16.30 -23.02 -8.08
C THR A 59 15.38 -22.82 -6.86
N PRO A 60 14.41 -23.69 -6.59
CA PRO A 60 13.99 -24.85 -7.40
C PRO A 60 13.25 -24.47 -8.68
N TYR A 61 13.18 -25.39 -9.63
CA TYR A 61 12.50 -25.24 -10.93
C TYR A 61 10.99 -25.43 -10.80
N GLY A 62 10.27 -24.54 -10.10
CA GLY A 62 8.81 -24.61 -10.03
C GLY A 62 8.23 -25.98 -9.63
N GLY A 63 8.95 -26.77 -8.81
CA GLY A 63 8.56 -28.10 -8.40
C GLY A 63 8.97 -29.24 -9.35
N LEU A 64 9.69 -28.94 -10.44
CA LEU A 64 10.17 -29.96 -11.38
C LEU A 64 11.45 -30.63 -10.90
N ASP A 65 12.42 -29.82 -10.50
CA ASP A 65 13.71 -30.29 -9.98
C ASP A 65 14.49 -29.10 -9.37
N THR A 66 15.64 -29.39 -8.77
CA THR A 66 16.61 -28.40 -8.32
C THR A 66 17.98 -28.73 -8.87
N ASN A 67 18.81 -27.72 -9.06
CA ASN A 67 20.18 -27.91 -9.47
C ASN A 67 21.14 -28.21 -8.29
N GLY A 68 20.59 -28.37 -7.07
CA GLY A 68 21.36 -28.59 -5.85
C GLY A 68 22.01 -27.33 -5.25
N THR A 69 21.82 -26.15 -5.85
CA THR A 69 22.32 -24.88 -5.30
C THR A 69 21.32 -24.35 -4.28
N LEU A 70 21.80 -24.07 -3.08
CA LEU A 70 21.00 -23.44 -2.05
C LEU A 70 20.74 -21.96 -2.40
N PRO A 71 19.52 -21.43 -2.17
CA PRO A 71 19.24 -20.02 -2.37
C PRO A 71 20.02 -19.17 -1.36
N VAL A 72 20.43 -17.98 -1.79
CA VAL A 72 21.06 -16.97 -0.93
C VAL A 72 19.99 -15.92 -0.59
N TYR A 73 19.63 -15.83 0.67
CA TYR A 73 18.67 -14.84 1.19
C TYR A 73 19.43 -13.60 1.67
N ALA A 74 19.92 -12.81 0.73
CA ALA A 74 20.65 -11.58 0.99
C ALA A 74 20.44 -10.58 -0.17
N PRO A 75 20.66 -9.27 0.06
CA PRO A 75 20.70 -8.28 -1.02
C PRO A 75 21.76 -8.64 -2.06
N LEU A 76 21.46 -8.44 -3.32
CA LEU A 76 22.40 -8.62 -4.43
C LEU A 76 22.86 -7.28 -5.04
N SER A 77 22.22 -6.18 -4.64
CA SER A 77 22.57 -4.83 -5.09
C SER A 77 22.32 -3.80 -3.97
N ASP A 78 22.78 -2.57 -4.18
CA ASP A 78 22.47 -1.44 -3.31
C ASP A 78 20.96 -1.16 -3.30
N PHE A 79 20.29 -1.37 -4.43
CA PHE A 79 18.83 -1.24 -4.52
C PHE A 79 18.11 -2.24 -3.60
N ASP A 80 18.53 -3.49 -3.61
CA ASP A 80 17.99 -4.51 -2.70
C ASP A 80 18.22 -4.12 -1.25
N TYR A 81 19.46 -3.71 -0.92
CA TYR A 81 19.81 -3.32 0.44
C TYR A 81 18.97 -2.15 0.94
N GLU A 82 18.88 -1.08 0.18
CA GLU A 82 18.13 0.14 0.53
C GLU A 82 16.61 -0.12 0.63
N SER A 83 16.08 -0.99 -0.23
CA SER A 83 14.66 -1.38 -0.20
C SER A 83 14.34 -2.25 1.02
N LEU A 84 15.19 -3.22 1.33
CA LEU A 84 15.06 -4.05 2.54
C LEU A 84 15.24 -3.23 3.82
N ALA A 85 16.18 -2.28 3.83
CA ALA A 85 16.38 -1.41 4.98
C ALA A 85 15.15 -0.53 5.24
N LEU A 86 14.48 -0.03 4.18
CA LEU A 86 13.20 0.66 4.30
C LEU A 86 12.12 -0.27 4.86
N GLY A 87 12.01 -1.50 4.35
CA GLY A 87 11.10 -2.51 4.89
C GLY A 87 11.35 -2.75 6.38
N LEU A 88 12.61 -2.89 6.80
CA LEU A 88 12.93 -3.11 8.21
C LEU A 88 12.52 -1.93 9.12
N TYR A 89 12.61 -0.69 8.64
CA TYR A 89 12.05 0.46 9.37
C TYR A 89 10.53 0.36 9.50
N GLN A 90 9.85 -0.15 8.48
CA GLN A 90 8.40 -0.37 8.51
C GLN A 90 8.03 -1.46 9.53
N GLU A 91 8.71 -2.61 9.52
CA GLU A 91 8.47 -3.69 10.49
C GLU A 91 8.67 -3.23 11.94
N TYR A 92 9.74 -2.47 12.18
CA TYR A 92 10.04 -1.98 13.52
C TYR A 92 9.01 -0.97 14.04
N ILE A 93 8.48 -0.09 13.18
CA ILE A 93 7.45 0.85 13.62
C ILE A 93 6.10 0.14 13.81
N GLU A 94 5.76 -0.88 13.03
CA GLU A 94 4.54 -1.66 13.21
C GLU A 94 4.60 -2.45 14.52
N LEU A 95 5.71 -3.11 14.78
CA LEU A 95 5.96 -3.80 16.04
C LEU A 95 5.78 -2.88 17.25
N ASP A 96 6.44 -1.71 17.23
CA ASP A 96 6.35 -0.73 18.31
C ASP A 96 4.92 -0.16 18.43
N LEU A 97 4.31 0.21 17.32
CA LEU A 97 2.96 0.79 17.26
C LEU A 97 1.92 -0.13 17.91
N PHE A 98 1.93 -1.41 17.56
CA PHE A 98 0.94 -2.34 18.07
C PHE A 98 1.11 -2.55 19.59
N TYR A 99 2.34 -2.74 20.06
CA TYR A 99 2.61 -2.83 21.50
C TYR A 99 2.33 -1.51 22.23
N TYR A 100 2.69 -0.38 21.65
CA TYR A 100 2.40 0.94 22.23
C TYR A 100 0.90 1.17 22.42
N GLY A 101 0.07 0.83 21.43
CA GLY A 101 -1.38 0.92 21.55
C GLY A 101 -1.94 -0.02 22.62
N LEU A 102 -1.44 -1.25 22.71
CA LEU A 102 -1.83 -2.22 23.72
C LEU A 102 -1.41 -1.84 25.14
N GLU A 103 -0.32 -1.08 25.30
CA GLU A 103 0.14 -0.53 26.58
C GLU A 103 -0.60 0.76 26.95
N LYS A 104 -0.82 1.64 25.97
CA LYS A 104 -1.47 2.95 26.18
C LYS A 104 -2.94 2.79 26.58
N PHE A 105 -3.66 1.83 26.02
CA PHE A 105 -5.09 1.64 26.21
C PHE A 105 -5.39 0.36 26.99
N SER A 106 -6.23 0.50 28.02
CA SER A 106 -6.69 -0.64 28.82
C SER A 106 -7.67 -1.54 28.05
N ALA A 107 -7.98 -2.75 28.59
CA ALA A 107 -9.01 -3.61 28.01
C ALA A 107 -10.38 -2.92 28.02
N GLU A 108 -10.67 -2.16 29.04
CA GLU A 108 -11.92 -1.38 29.18
C GLU A 108 -12.03 -0.26 28.13
N ASP A 109 -10.90 0.37 27.74
CA ASP A 109 -10.88 1.37 26.65
C ASP A 109 -11.20 0.71 25.31
N PHE A 110 -10.67 -0.49 25.06
CA PHE A 110 -11.00 -1.28 23.88
C PHE A 110 -12.47 -1.72 23.84
N GLU A 111 -13.01 -2.18 24.98
CA GLU A 111 -14.44 -2.51 25.09
C GLU A 111 -15.35 -1.31 24.86
N ALA A 112 -14.97 -0.14 25.40
CA ALA A 112 -15.70 1.11 25.17
C ALA A 112 -15.66 1.54 23.68
N ALA A 113 -14.61 1.16 22.94
CA ALA A 113 -14.50 1.36 21.51
C ALA A 113 -15.22 0.28 20.68
N GLY A 114 -15.86 -0.70 21.31
CA GLY A 114 -16.57 -1.80 20.67
C GLY A 114 -15.69 -3.00 20.30
N LEU A 115 -14.45 -3.03 20.77
CA LEU A 115 -13.50 -4.13 20.54
C LEU A 115 -13.38 -4.99 21.80
N ASN A 116 -13.57 -6.27 21.64
CA ASN A 116 -13.53 -7.21 22.76
C ASN A 116 -12.12 -7.76 23.02
N THR A 117 -12.00 -8.65 23.98
CA THR A 117 -10.71 -9.27 24.36
C THR A 117 -10.07 -10.04 23.21
N ASP A 118 -10.86 -10.70 22.37
CA ASP A 118 -10.35 -11.46 21.22
C ASP A 118 -9.82 -10.51 20.13
N ASP A 119 -10.48 -9.40 19.91
CA ASP A 119 -10.03 -8.35 18.98
C ASP A 119 -8.69 -7.75 19.45
N ARG A 120 -8.58 -7.47 20.76
CA ARG A 120 -7.34 -6.99 21.37
C ARG A 120 -6.21 -8.03 21.26
N PHE A 121 -6.52 -9.32 21.41
CA PHE A 121 -5.57 -10.41 21.22
C PHE A 121 -5.09 -10.49 19.77
N LEU A 122 -5.95 -10.24 18.77
CA LEU A 122 -5.52 -10.19 17.37
C LEU A 122 -4.45 -9.12 17.13
N ILE A 123 -4.58 -7.95 17.75
CA ILE A 123 -3.55 -6.88 17.64
C ILE A 123 -2.23 -7.34 18.28
N GLN A 124 -2.29 -8.01 19.42
CA GLN A 124 -1.10 -8.59 20.05
C GLN A 124 -0.45 -9.63 19.11
N PHE A 125 -1.24 -10.50 18.50
CA PHE A 125 -0.73 -11.51 17.57
C PHE A 125 -0.11 -10.88 16.31
N MET A 126 -0.67 -9.76 15.82
CA MET A 126 -0.06 -8.98 14.74
C MET A 126 1.33 -8.47 15.15
N ALA A 127 1.48 -7.91 16.36
CA ALA A 127 2.80 -7.52 16.88
C ALA A 127 3.79 -8.70 16.92
N GLU A 128 3.33 -9.90 17.27
CA GLU A 128 4.17 -11.10 17.23
C GLU A 128 4.56 -11.51 15.80
N GLN A 129 3.71 -11.24 14.80
CA GLN A 129 4.06 -11.43 13.37
C GLN A 129 5.17 -10.47 12.94
N GLU A 130 5.12 -9.20 13.39
CA GLU A 130 6.15 -8.21 13.06
C GLU A 130 7.53 -8.56 13.67
N ILE A 131 7.58 -9.27 14.79
CA ILE A 131 8.85 -9.84 15.29
C ILE A 131 9.47 -10.76 14.23
N GLY A 132 8.67 -11.67 13.66
CA GLY A 132 9.14 -12.61 12.64
C GLY A 132 9.58 -11.91 11.35
N HIS A 133 8.86 -10.90 10.90
CA HIS A 133 9.21 -10.11 9.73
C HIS A 133 10.52 -9.33 9.95
N ALA A 134 10.64 -8.62 11.08
CA ALA A 134 11.83 -7.86 11.43
C ALA A 134 13.08 -8.75 11.59
N GLU A 135 12.95 -9.92 12.21
CA GLU A 135 14.02 -10.91 12.32
C GLU A 135 14.47 -11.40 10.94
N LEU A 136 13.54 -11.72 10.05
CA LEU A 136 13.83 -12.16 8.69
C LEU A 136 14.65 -11.12 7.94
N ILE A 137 14.16 -9.88 7.88
CA ILE A 137 14.83 -8.80 7.14
C ILE A 137 16.17 -8.45 7.79
N SER A 138 16.25 -8.43 9.11
CA SER A 138 17.51 -8.21 9.83
C SER A 138 18.58 -9.26 9.48
N HIS A 139 18.18 -10.53 9.39
CA HIS A 139 19.09 -11.61 8.97
C HIS A 139 19.54 -11.46 7.52
N MET A 140 18.66 -11.03 6.62
CA MET A 140 19.01 -10.77 5.22
C MET A 140 20.03 -9.63 5.06
N LEU A 141 19.87 -8.55 5.85
CA LEU A 141 20.76 -7.38 5.84
C LEU A 141 22.06 -7.60 6.62
N GLY A 142 22.05 -8.56 7.56
CA GLY A 142 23.21 -8.89 8.38
C GLY A 142 23.67 -7.74 9.28
N PRO A 143 25.01 -7.57 9.49
CA PRO A 143 25.53 -6.54 10.40
C PRO A 143 25.20 -5.09 10.04
N SER A 144 24.77 -4.84 8.80
CA SER A 144 24.40 -3.52 8.31
C SER A 144 22.91 -3.22 8.45
N ALA A 145 22.13 -4.10 9.10
CA ALA A 145 20.70 -3.90 9.33
C ALA A 145 20.46 -2.62 10.16
N PRO A 146 19.48 -1.77 9.80
CA PRO A 146 18.98 -0.74 10.69
C PRO A 146 18.61 -1.31 12.06
N LYS A 147 18.69 -0.47 13.07
CA LYS A 147 18.27 -0.82 14.43
C LYS A 147 16.92 -0.16 14.73
N MET A 148 16.19 -0.77 15.67
CA MET A 148 14.95 -0.20 16.17
C MET A 148 15.18 1.23 16.70
N CYS A 149 14.25 2.12 16.43
CA CYS A 149 14.32 3.54 16.72
C CYS A 149 13.32 3.93 17.83
N GLU A 150 13.20 5.21 18.11
CA GLU A 150 12.18 5.81 18.96
C GLU A 150 11.11 6.44 18.08
N TYR A 151 9.83 6.32 18.49
CA TYR A 151 8.69 6.72 17.68
C TYR A 151 7.76 7.67 18.42
N GLN A 152 6.97 8.42 17.67
CA GLN A 152 5.89 9.26 18.18
C GLN A 152 4.65 9.12 17.31
N TYR A 153 3.50 8.88 17.94
CA TYR A 153 2.25 8.61 17.25
C TYR A 153 1.19 9.70 17.49
N PRO A 154 0.33 10.00 16.48
CA PRO A 154 -0.61 11.12 16.52
C PRO A 154 -2.01 10.72 16.98
N PHE A 155 -2.16 9.81 17.94
CA PHE A 155 -3.46 9.34 18.38
C PHE A 155 -3.61 9.37 19.92
N GLU A 156 -4.85 9.61 20.37
CA GLU A 156 -5.22 9.71 21.77
C GLU A 156 -6.39 8.79 22.17
N THR A 157 -7.04 8.12 21.22
CA THR A 157 -8.14 7.18 21.45
C THR A 157 -7.89 5.86 20.74
N VAL A 158 -8.56 4.78 21.20
CA VAL A 158 -8.49 3.46 20.56
C VAL A 158 -8.88 3.54 19.07
N GLN A 159 -9.91 4.32 18.76
CA GLN A 159 -10.36 4.47 17.38
C GLN A 159 -9.31 5.13 16.49
N GLN A 160 -8.67 6.20 17.00
CA GLN A 160 -7.58 6.86 16.27
C GLN A 160 -6.35 5.94 16.13
N PHE A 161 -6.10 5.11 17.15
CA PHE A 161 -5.06 4.08 17.10
C PHE A 161 -5.34 3.07 15.98
N VAL A 162 -6.55 2.52 15.93
CA VAL A 162 -6.97 1.56 14.90
C VAL A 162 -6.89 2.18 13.50
N ASP A 163 -7.40 3.41 13.31
CA ASP A 163 -7.30 4.16 12.05
C ASP A 163 -5.84 4.39 11.64
N PHE A 164 -4.98 4.70 12.60
CA PHE A 164 -3.56 4.88 12.32
C PHE A 164 -2.88 3.55 11.95
N CYS A 165 -3.16 2.44 12.64
CA CYS A 165 -2.68 1.11 12.28
C CYS A 165 -3.11 0.72 10.86
N GLN A 166 -4.40 0.90 10.53
CA GLN A 166 -4.93 0.62 9.20
C GLN A 166 -4.16 1.36 8.11
N ARG A 167 -3.86 2.64 8.31
CA ARG A 167 -3.13 3.46 7.34
C ARG A 167 -1.66 3.12 7.28
N LEU A 168 -1.03 2.87 8.43
CA LEU A 168 0.39 2.55 8.50
C LEU A 168 0.69 1.22 7.83
N THR A 169 -0.06 0.17 8.16
CA THR A 169 0.06 -1.13 7.49
C THR A 169 -0.20 -1.00 5.99
N ARG A 170 -1.19 -0.20 5.57
CA ARG A 170 -1.45 0.03 4.14
C ARG A 170 -0.27 0.66 3.40
N TRP A 171 0.38 1.70 3.95
CA TRP A 171 1.52 2.27 3.23
C TRP A 171 2.76 1.37 3.27
N GLY A 172 2.91 0.54 4.31
CA GLY A 172 3.94 -0.50 4.38
C GLY A 172 3.80 -1.49 3.24
N GLU A 173 2.62 -2.12 3.13
CA GLU A 173 2.29 -3.00 2.02
C GLU A 173 2.53 -2.35 0.65
N SER A 174 2.00 -1.14 0.46
CA SER A 174 2.12 -0.44 -0.81
C SER A 174 3.56 -0.10 -1.16
N GLY A 175 4.40 0.22 -0.15
CA GLY A 175 5.83 0.41 -0.32
C GLY A 175 6.51 -0.85 -0.83
N VAL A 176 6.20 -2.01 -0.24
CA VAL A 176 6.73 -3.30 -0.68
C VAL A 176 6.26 -3.64 -2.09
N TYR A 177 4.97 -3.48 -2.41
CA TYR A 177 4.47 -3.72 -3.78
C TYR A 177 5.18 -2.86 -4.81
N GLY A 178 5.59 -1.62 -4.46
CA GLY A 178 6.29 -0.72 -5.36
C GLY A 178 7.71 -1.15 -5.71
N PHE A 179 8.45 -1.80 -4.82
CA PHE A 179 9.83 -2.21 -5.09
C PHE A 179 10.03 -3.72 -5.32
N LEU A 180 9.12 -4.56 -4.85
CA LEU A 180 9.23 -6.02 -4.93
C LEU A 180 9.55 -6.55 -6.34
N PRO A 181 8.90 -6.08 -7.43
CA PRO A 181 9.18 -6.56 -8.78
C PRO A 181 10.56 -6.15 -9.32
N HIS A 182 11.26 -5.25 -8.64
CA HIS A 182 12.54 -4.69 -9.06
C HIS A 182 13.73 -5.23 -8.27
N LEU A 183 13.52 -6.10 -7.27
CA LEU A 183 14.60 -6.72 -6.53
C LEU A 183 15.41 -7.66 -7.41
N ASP A 184 16.73 -7.56 -7.32
CA ASP A 184 17.66 -8.46 -8.00
C ASP A 184 17.66 -9.85 -7.34
N SER A 185 17.48 -9.90 -6.02
CA SER A 185 17.38 -11.14 -5.26
C SER A 185 15.94 -11.70 -5.29
N ARG A 186 15.69 -12.66 -6.17
CA ARG A 186 14.39 -13.35 -6.23
C ARG A 186 14.07 -14.15 -4.98
N ALA A 187 15.09 -14.68 -4.31
CA ALA A 187 14.91 -15.40 -3.05
C ALA A 187 14.40 -14.46 -1.95
N VAL A 188 14.94 -13.26 -1.88
CA VAL A 188 14.45 -12.19 -0.98
C VAL A 188 13.06 -11.74 -1.37
N ALA A 189 12.81 -11.49 -2.66
CA ALA A 189 11.49 -11.09 -3.14
C ALA A 189 10.40 -12.12 -2.75
N GLN A 190 10.73 -13.42 -2.83
CA GLN A 190 9.81 -14.48 -2.38
C GLN A 190 9.51 -14.37 -0.88
N MET A 191 10.51 -14.14 -0.04
CA MET A 191 10.29 -14.03 1.41
C MET A 191 9.42 -12.82 1.75
N LEU A 192 9.70 -11.66 1.16
CA LEU A 192 8.88 -10.47 1.33
C LEU A 192 7.45 -10.66 0.82
N LEU A 193 7.26 -11.36 -0.31
CA LEU A 193 5.90 -11.69 -0.77
C LEU A 193 5.13 -12.52 0.26
N GLN A 194 5.80 -13.39 0.99
CA GLN A 194 5.16 -14.20 2.03
C GLN A 194 4.84 -13.40 3.30
N SER A 195 5.68 -12.44 3.72
CA SER A 195 5.38 -11.55 4.83
C SER A 195 4.24 -10.60 4.49
N ILE A 196 4.33 -9.89 3.36
CA ILE A 196 3.34 -8.88 2.99
C ILE A 196 1.91 -9.44 2.85
N THR A 197 1.74 -10.73 2.54
CA THR A 197 0.41 -11.35 2.52
C THR A 197 -0.20 -11.50 3.91
N THR A 198 0.58 -11.47 4.98
CA THR A 198 0.06 -11.43 6.36
C THR A 198 -0.35 -10.03 6.75
N GLU A 199 0.40 -9.02 6.36
CA GLU A 199 0.06 -7.61 6.56
C GLU A 199 -1.25 -7.23 5.85
N ALA A 200 -1.48 -7.71 4.63
CA ALA A 200 -2.75 -7.55 3.93
C ALA A 200 -3.96 -8.07 4.77
N ARG A 201 -3.78 -9.15 5.55
CA ARG A 201 -4.81 -9.64 6.46
C ARG A 201 -4.93 -8.78 7.72
N GLN A 202 -3.84 -8.25 8.23
CA GLN A 202 -3.86 -7.31 9.36
C GLN A 202 -4.63 -6.05 8.97
N GLN A 203 -4.31 -5.45 7.83
CA GLN A 203 -4.99 -4.28 7.29
C GLN A 203 -6.49 -4.54 7.10
N MET A 204 -6.87 -5.71 6.58
CA MET A 204 -8.27 -6.15 6.47
C MET A 204 -8.97 -6.16 7.84
N ILE A 205 -8.33 -6.66 8.89
CA ILE A 205 -8.88 -6.71 10.25
C ILE A 205 -9.04 -5.30 10.83
N PHE A 206 -8.06 -4.42 10.66
CA PHE A 206 -8.20 -3.01 11.09
C PHE A 206 -9.37 -2.32 10.40
N ARG A 207 -9.59 -2.58 9.11
CA ARG A 207 -10.77 -2.07 8.40
C ARG A 207 -12.08 -2.60 9.00
N GLN A 208 -12.13 -3.87 9.40
CA GLN A 208 -13.28 -4.44 10.10
C GLN A 208 -13.51 -3.76 11.46
N PHE A 209 -12.44 -3.48 12.21
CA PHE A 209 -12.53 -2.75 13.47
C PHE A 209 -13.09 -1.33 13.31
N GLU A 210 -12.90 -0.73 12.15
CA GLU A 210 -13.49 0.56 11.79
C GLU A 210 -14.90 0.45 11.16
N GLY A 211 -15.43 -0.75 11.01
CA GLY A 211 -16.70 -0.98 10.31
C GLY A 211 -16.63 -0.64 8.81
N LEU A 212 -15.45 -0.58 8.23
CA LEU A 212 -15.22 -0.41 6.81
C LEU A 212 -15.42 -1.73 6.06
N PHE A 213 -15.69 -1.66 4.75
CA PHE A 213 -15.64 -2.87 3.93
C PHE A 213 -14.21 -3.42 3.89
N PRO A 214 -13.99 -4.68 4.28
CA PRO A 214 -12.63 -5.18 4.54
C PRO A 214 -11.76 -5.37 3.30
N MET A 215 -12.37 -5.57 2.12
CA MET A 215 -11.69 -5.84 0.86
C MET A 215 -12.22 -4.93 -0.25
N PRO A 216 -11.92 -3.61 -0.22
CA PRO A 216 -12.62 -2.62 -1.03
C PRO A 216 -12.17 -2.56 -2.49
N VAL A 217 -11.03 -3.14 -2.84
CA VAL A 217 -10.39 -3.02 -4.14
C VAL A 217 -10.03 -4.38 -4.74
N PHE A 218 -9.80 -4.43 -6.05
CA PHE A 218 -9.35 -5.64 -6.72
C PHE A 218 -7.83 -5.81 -6.65
N PHE A 219 -7.09 -4.69 -6.61
CA PHE A 219 -5.63 -4.64 -6.54
C PHE A 219 -5.20 -3.54 -5.58
N GLU A 220 -4.26 -3.85 -4.71
CA GLU A 220 -3.66 -2.85 -3.84
C GLU A 220 -2.58 -2.06 -4.59
N PRO A 221 -2.54 -0.73 -4.45
CA PRO A 221 -1.58 0.08 -5.19
C PRO A 221 -0.16 -0.07 -4.64
N GLY A 222 0.84 -0.11 -5.52
CA GLY A 222 2.24 0.07 -5.14
C GLY A 222 2.64 1.55 -5.16
N ILE A 223 3.56 1.93 -4.27
CA ILE A 223 4.14 3.29 -4.23
C ILE A 223 5.67 3.24 -4.22
N PRO A 224 6.36 4.27 -4.74
CA PRO A 224 7.82 4.33 -4.70
C PRO A 224 8.38 4.36 -3.28
N GLN A 225 9.60 3.88 -3.07
CA GLN A 225 10.29 3.90 -1.78
C GLN A 225 10.38 5.30 -1.16
N SER A 226 10.64 6.33 -1.97
CA SER A 226 10.67 7.72 -1.49
C SER A 226 9.31 8.18 -0.98
N TRP A 227 8.21 7.66 -1.52
CA TRP A 227 6.86 7.93 -1.01
C TRP A 227 6.63 7.23 0.33
N ALA A 228 6.97 5.95 0.41
CA ALA A 228 6.88 5.19 1.67
C ALA A 228 7.73 5.84 2.76
N TRP A 229 8.99 6.24 2.43
CA TRP A 229 9.86 6.92 3.36
C TRP A 229 9.34 8.31 3.78
N THR A 230 8.71 9.05 2.88
CA THR A 230 8.07 10.35 3.20
C THR A 230 6.91 10.18 4.18
N LEU A 231 6.13 9.10 4.07
CA LEU A 231 5.04 8.80 5.01
C LEU A 231 5.55 8.31 6.36
N LEU A 232 6.63 7.53 6.38
CA LEU A 232 7.14 6.87 7.56
C LEU A 232 8.03 7.76 8.43
N ALA A 233 8.97 8.48 7.81
CA ALA A 233 10.02 9.23 8.48
C ALA A 233 9.50 10.23 9.54
N PRO A 234 8.38 10.93 9.38
CA PRO A 234 7.89 11.89 10.39
C PRO A 234 7.59 11.29 11.75
N TYR A 235 7.35 10.00 11.83
CA TYR A 235 7.04 9.30 13.09
C TYR A 235 8.27 8.75 13.80
N ILE A 236 9.45 8.78 13.18
CA ILE A 236 10.71 8.33 13.76
C ILE A 236 11.43 9.53 14.38
N THR A 237 11.50 9.57 15.70
CA THR A 237 12.05 10.72 16.44
C THR A 237 13.54 10.58 16.73
N GLY A 238 14.02 9.38 17.00
CA GLY A 238 15.41 9.11 17.32
C GLY A 238 15.83 7.70 16.91
N CYS A 239 17.06 7.57 16.44
CA CYS A 239 17.67 6.28 16.16
C CYS A 239 19.08 6.22 16.75
N PRO A 240 19.62 5.01 17.03
CA PRO A 240 21.01 4.84 17.40
C PRO A 240 21.97 5.48 16.39
N ASN A 241 23.07 6.07 16.86
CA ASN A 241 23.99 6.84 16.01
C ASN A 241 24.66 6.03 14.89
N ASP A 242 24.70 4.71 15.03
CA ASP A 242 25.27 3.78 14.05
C ASP A 242 24.20 3.19 13.11
N THR A 243 22.98 3.71 13.14
CA THR A 243 21.92 3.31 12.23
C THR A 243 22.19 3.86 10.83
N PRO A 244 22.23 2.99 9.79
CA PRO A 244 22.50 3.42 8.42
C PRO A 244 21.47 4.44 7.93
N ARG A 245 21.95 5.43 7.17
CA ARG A 245 21.06 6.38 6.49
C ARG A 245 20.51 5.74 5.21
N LEU A 246 19.20 5.84 5.01
CA LEU A 246 18.58 5.43 3.75
C LEU A 246 18.85 6.44 2.62
N ALA A 247 18.96 5.92 1.40
CA ALA A 247 19.13 6.73 0.19
C ALA A 247 17.83 7.42 -0.27
N TRP A 248 16.67 6.97 0.22
CA TRP A 248 15.38 7.47 -0.23
C TRP A 248 15.14 8.92 0.17
N GLN A 249 14.53 9.66 -0.74
CA GLN A 249 14.20 11.06 -0.56
C GLN A 249 12.95 11.22 0.32
N ASN A 250 12.92 12.29 1.11
CA ASN A 250 11.68 12.81 1.71
C ASN A 250 11.19 14.01 0.90
N PHE A 251 9.95 13.97 0.45
CA PHE A 251 9.28 15.09 -0.18
C PHE A 251 8.70 16.05 0.86
N PRO A 252 8.40 17.32 0.49
CA PRO A 252 7.61 18.21 1.33
C PRO A 252 6.27 17.56 1.73
N ALA A 253 5.85 17.75 2.96
CA ALA A 253 4.63 17.13 3.45
C ALA A 253 3.39 17.64 2.72
N LEU A 254 2.44 16.74 2.48
CA LEU A 254 1.11 17.00 1.95
C LEU A 254 0.06 16.57 2.97
N THR A 255 -0.90 17.43 3.22
CA THR A 255 -2.06 17.14 4.06
C THR A 255 -3.35 17.29 3.27
N VAL A 256 -4.22 16.32 3.35
CA VAL A 256 -5.61 16.42 2.89
C VAL A 256 -6.44 16.96 4.06
N ILE A 257 -6.87 18.23 3.96
CA ILE A 257 -7.53 18.95 5.08
C ILE A 257 -8.89 18.32 5.40
N ASN A 258 -9.65 17.98 4.39
CA ASN A 258 -10.97 17.35 4.50
C ASN A 258 -10.92 15.86 4.14
N ASN A 259 -9.86 15.16 4.58
CA ASN A 259 -9.72 13.74 4.34
C ASN A 259 -10.93 12.97 4.88
N PRO A 260 -11.58 12.15 4.06
CA PRO A 260 -12.63 11.28 4.55
C PRO A 260 -12.10 10.38 5.68
N ASN A 261 -12.87 10.23 6.73
CA ASN A 261 -12.44 9.49 7.91
C ASN A 261 -13.62 8.72 8.50
N ALA A 262 -13.41 7.43 8.75
CA ALA A 262 -14.39 6.56 9.39
C ALA A 262 -14.64 6.94 10.86
N THR A 263 -13.65 7.56 11.51
CA THR A 263 -13.68 7.91 12.93
C THR A 263 -14.06 9.37 13.17
N ALA A 264 -14.12 10.20 12.10
CA ALA A 264 -14.36 11.61 12.24
C ALA A 264 -15.85 11.92 12.24
N ASN A 265 -16.17 12.77 13.07
CA ASN A 265 -17.02 13.94 12.97
C ASN A 265 -17.75 14.26 14.25
N GLY A 266 -17.10 14.10 15.38
CA GLY A 266 -17.64 14.69 16.64
C GLY A 266 -19.08 14.28 16.97
N THR A 267 -19.63 13.37 16.20
CA THR A 267 -20.87 12.67 16.45
C THR A 267 -20.52 11.25 16.82
N ASP A 268 -21.07 10.75 17.87
CA ASP A 268 -20.91 9.42 18.45
C ASP A 268 -21.28 8.25 17.53
N THR A 269 -21.36 8.49 16.23
CA THR A 269 -21.69 7.48 15.23
C THR A 269 -20.45 6.98 14.53
N MET A 270 -19.55 6.43 15.31
CA MET A 270 -18.61 5.49 14.76
C MET A 270 -19.38 4.29 14.21
N TYR A 271 -18.93 3.83 13.07
CA TYR A 271 -19.42 2.54 12.63
C TYR A 271 -18.85 1.48 13.59
N PRO A 272 -19.70 0.66 14.21
CA PRO A 272 -19.18 -0.39 15.08
C PRO A 272 -18.33 -1.38 14.26
N PRO A 273 -17.39 -2.06 14.91
CA PRO A 273 -16.66 -3.15 14.29
C PRO A 273 -17.60 -4.13 13.60
N ALA A 274 -17.37 -4.41 12.32
CA ALA A 274 -18.26 -5.28 11.55
C ALA A 274 -17.61 -5.81 10.27
N ILE A 275 -18.02 -7.01 9.88
CA ILE A 275 -17.88 -7.48 8.49
C ILE A 275 -19.10 -6.97 7.73
N THR A 276 -18.94 -5.94 6.92
CA THR A 276 -20.05 -5.29 6.27
C THR A 276 -19.79 -5.01 4.78
N ASN A 277 -20.86 -5.10 3.97
CA ASN A 277 -20.90 -4.60 2.60
C ASN A 277 -21.94 -3.48 2.45
N ASN A 278 -22.53 -3.06 3.55
CA ASN A 278 -23.66 -2.14 3.57
C ASN A 278 -23.36 -0.96 4.51
N ARG A 279 -22.49 -0.07 4.09
CA ARG A 279 -22.33 1.22 4.73
C ARG A 279 -23.41 2.16 4.19
N SER A 280 -24.15 2.79 5.07
CA SER A 280 -25.27 3.66 4.66
C SER A 280 -24.82 4.90 3.87
N GLU A 281 -23.62 5.39 4.18
CA GLU A 281 -23.05 6.56 3.52
C GLU A 281 -21.61 6.24 3.08
N PRO A 282 -21.23 6.57 1.84
CA PRO A 282 -19.85 6.45 1.41
C PRO A 282 -18.96 7.45 2.14
N LEU A 283 -17.68 7.12 2.37
CA LEU A 283 -16.73 8.07 2.93
C LEU A 283 -16.44 9.20 1.94
N SER A 284 -16.37 8.86 0.67
CA SER A 284 -16.12 9.80 -0.42
C SER A 284 -16.82 9.35 -1.71
N MET A 285 -16.85 10.26 -2.69
CA MET A 285 -17.37 9.96 -4.02
C MET A 285 -16.65 10.77 -5.09
N PRO A 286 -16.57 10.29 -6.32
CA PRO A 286 -16.06 11.06 -7.44
C PRO A 286 -16.74 12.43 -7.54
N GLY A 287 -15.95 13.47 -7.87
CA GLY A 287 -16.44 14.84 -7.93
C GLY A 287 -16.46 15.59 -6.59
N MET A 288 -16.13 14.95 -5.48
CA MET A 288 -15.91 15.69 -4.23
C MET A 288 -14.71 16.63 -4.34
N MET A 289 -14.87 17.84 -3.81
CA MET A 289 -13.78 18.81 -3.71
C MET A 289 -12.86 18.42 -2.55
N VAL A 290 -11.58 18.27 -2.85
CA VAL A 290 -10.53 17.90 -1.91
C VAL A 290 -9.66 19.12 -1.64
N GLN A 291 -9.49 19.45 -0.36
CA GLN A 291 -8.68 20.57 0.11
C GLN A 291 -7.31 20.07 0.52
N LEU A 292 -6.29 20.68 -0.04
CA LEU A 292 -4.90 20.30 0.12
C LEU A 292 -4.10 21.42 0.79
N SER A 293 -3.20 21.04 1.67
CA SER A 293 -2.14 21.91 2.19
C SER A 293 -0.80 21.20 2.04
N PHE A 294 0.19 21.86 1.48
CA PHE A 294 1.51 21.27 1.29
C PHE A 294 2.64 22.24 1.60
N GLU A 295 3.73 21.70 2.09
CA GLU A 295 4.85 22.45 2.60
C GLU A 295 5.83 22.86 1.51
N LYS A 296 6.67 23.85 1.82
CA LYS A 296 7.87 24.16 1.04
C LYS A 296 8.98 23.15 1.38
N PRO A 297 9.90 22.86 0.44
CA PRO A 297 11.06 22.03 0.72
C PRO A 297 12.01 22.72 1.73
N GLY A 298 12.89 21.93 2.35
CA GLY A 298 13.93 22.42 3.25
C GLY A 298 13.66 22.17 4.73
N LYS A 299 12.59 21.45 5.10
CA LYS A 299 12.30 21.11 6.50
C LYS A 299 13.09 19.86 6.95
N PRO A 300 13.70 19.87 8.14
CA PRO A 300 14.23 18.67 8.77
C PRO A 300 13.11 17.67 9.09
N VAL A 301 13.39 16.38 8.87
CA VAL A 301 12.45 15.29 9.12
C VAL A 301 13.20 13.98 9.41
N GLY A 302 12.49 13.02 9.96
CA GLY A 302 12.95 11.64 10.15
C GLY A 302 13.95 11.48 11.28
N PRO A 303 14.68 10.35 11.28
CA PRO A 303 15.56 10.00 12.38
C PRO A 303 16.51 11.13 12.77
N ASN A 304 16.46 11.52 14.05
CA ASN A 304 17.31 12.60 14.61
C ASN A 304 17.25 13.92 13.80
N MET A 305 16.16 14.15 13.04
CA MET A 305 15.98 15.32 12.15
C MET A 305 17.12 15.48 11.12
N THR A 306 17.69 14.37 10.65
CA THR A 306 18.87 14.38 9.75
C THR A 306 18.52 14.37 8.27
N TYR A 307 17.26 14.11 7.91
CA TYR A 307 16.77 14.23 6.54
C TYR A 307 16.21 15.64 6.31
N ILE A 308 16.31 16.08 5.08
CA ILE A 308 15.74 17.39 4.67
C ILE A 308 14.76 17.13 3.53
N THR A 309 13.56 17.64 3.65
CA THR A 309 12.57 17.53 2.58
C THR A 309 13.04 18.28 1.35
N ALA A 310 12.93 17.64 0.19
CA ALA A 310 13.44 18.20 -1.07
C ALA A 310 12.51 17.81 -2.24
N THR A 311 12.57 18.60 -3.30
CA THR A 311 11.97 18.31 -4.59
C THR A 311 12.80 18.87 -5.72
N SER A 312 12.78 18.22 -6.89
CA SER A 312 13.34 18.73 -8.15
C SER A 312 12.24 19.19 -9.13
N ALA A 313 10.97 18.99 -8.76
CA ALA A 313 9.83 19.36 -9.60
C ALA A 313 9.68 20.88 -9.73
N GLY A 314 8.99 21.30 -10.78
CA GLY A 314 8.61 22.67 -11.04
C GLY A 314 7.42 23.15 -10.20
N ASP A 315 6.66 24.09 -10.75
CA ASP A 315 5.49 24.64 -10.07
C ASP A 315 4.36 23.59 -9.94
N PRO A 316 3.59 23.60 -8.84
CA PRO A 316 2.50 22.66 -8.63
C PRO A 316 1.37 22.84 -9.64
N MET A 317 0.98 21.80 -10.35
CA MET A 317 -0.05 21.84 -11.38
C MET A 317 -1.17 20.82 -11.19
N PHE A 318 -0.85 19.60 -10.74
CA PHE A 318 -1.78 18.49 -10.65
C PHE A 318 -1.70 17.79 -9.28
N ALA A 319 -2.78 17.11 -8.94
CA ALA A 319 -2.78 16.05 -7.97
C ALA A 319 -2.77 14.71 -8.72
N ILE A 320 -1.77 13.87 -8.48
CA ILE A 320 -1.76 12.47 -8.90
C ILE A 320 -2.49 11.64 -7.86
N TRP A 321 -3.32 10.71 -8.32
CA TRP A 321 -4.08 9.76 -7.53
C TRP A 321 -3.65 8.35 -7.90
N VAL A 322 -2.95 7.67 -7.01
CA VAL A 322 -2.51 6.29 -7.21
C VAL A 322 -3.52 5.37 -6.53
N ASN A 323 -4.28 4.67 -7.35
CA ASN A 323 -5.32 3.75 -6.91
C ASN A 323 -5.26 2.48 -7.74
N GLN A 324 -5.23 1.33 -7.09
CA GLN A 324 -5.13 0.03 -7.71
C GLN A 324 -3.92 -0.05 -8.68
N LEU A 325 -4.13 -0.36 -9.93
CA LEU A 325 -3.06 -0.45 -10.95
C LEU A 325 -2.96 0.80 -11.82
N ASN A 326 -3.58 1.91 -11.41
CA ASN A 326 -3.67 3.13 -12.20
C ASN A 326 -3.20 4.37 -11.43
N ALA A 327 -2.74 5.36 -12.18
CA ALA A 327 -2.47 6.70 -11.71
C ALA A 327 -3.29 7.70 -12.54
N THR A 328 -4.13 8.48 -11.87
CA THR A 328 -5.00 9.49 -12.49
C THR A 328 -4.57 10.87 -12.04
N TYR A 329 -4.68 11.86 -12.91
CA TYR A 329 -4.34 13.25 -12.61
C TYR A 329 -5.57 14.12 -12.60
N THR A 330 -5.63 15.02 -11.63
CA THR A 330 -6.64 16.09 -11.60
C THR A 330 -5.97 17.44 -11.42
N PRO A 331 -6.40 18.49 -12.13
CA PRO A 331 -5.77 19.80 -12.03
C PRO A 331 -5.97 20.42 -10.65
N LEU A 332 -4.94 21.10 -10.16
CA LEU A 332 -5.05 21.94 -8.98
C LEU A 332 -5.79 23.24 -9.30
N GLN A 333 -6.57 23.71 -8.35
CA GLN A 333 -7.34 24.94 -8.44
C GLN A 333 -7.04 25.83 -7.23
N ASN A 334 -7.12 27.15 -7.43
CA ASN A 334 -6.97 28.16 -6.37
C ASN A 334 -5.71 27.96 -5.52
N ILE A 335 -4.58 27.72 -6.17
CA ILE A 335 -3.29 27.59 -5.49
C ILE A 335 -2.98 28.94 -4.81
N SER A 336 -2.77 28.91 -3.51
CA SER A 336 -2.47 30.10 -2.72
C SER A 336 -1.28 29.83 -1.81
N GLU A 337 -0.31 30.72 -1.85
CA GLU A 337 0.85 30.67 -0.98
C GLU A 337 0.48 31.09 0.46
N THR A 338 1.03 30.40 1.44
CA THR A 338 0.91 30.68 2.87
C THR A 338 2.31 30.92 3.46
N SER A 339 2.39 31.27 4.74
CA SER A 339 3.69 31.41 5.44
C SER A 339 4.56 30.16 5.35
N ASP A 340 3.94 28.97 5.43
CA ASP A 340 4.61 27.71 5.62
C ASP A 340 4.56 26.77 4.41
N GLY A 341 3.85 27.16 3.36
CA GLY A 341 3.66 26.33 2.17
C GLY A 341 2.60 26.89 1.24
N PHE A 342 1.71 26.02 0.81
CA PHE A 342 0.64 26.31 -0.13
C PHE A 342 -0.66 25.62 0.28
N THR A 343 -1.77 26.18 -0.16
CA THR A 343 -3.07 25.52 -0.18
C THR A 343 -3.60 25.42 -1.59
N ALA A 344 -4.35 24.39 -1.90
CA ALA A 344 -4.98 24.20 -3.19
C ALA A 344 -6.25 23.34 -3.04
N TYR A 345 -7.03 23.27 -4.10
CA TYR A 345 -8.17 22.37 -4.23
C TYR A 345 -7.98 21.50 -5.47
N THR A 346 -8.54 20.31 -5.40
CA THR A 346 -8.69 19.44 -6.56
C THR A 346 -9.98 18.66 -6.45
N MET A 347 -10.35 17.94 -7.50
CA MET A 347 -11.57 17.13 -7.51
C MET A 347 -11.18 15.65 -7.45
N GLN A 348 -11.84 14.88 -6.58
CA GLN A 348 -11.68 13.42 -6.56
C GLN A 348 -12.07 12.86 -7.93
N PRO A 349 -11.17 12.11 -8.60
CA PRO A 349 -11.47 11.50 -9.90
C PRO A 349 -12.41 10.31 -9.76
N ASN A 350 -12.93 9.82 -10.88
CA ASN A 350 -13.45 8.48 -10.95
C ASN A 350 -12.33 7.48 -10.70
N GLY A 351 -12.61 6.41 -9.95
CA GLY A 351 -11.67 5.32 -9.80
C GLY A 351 -11.67 4.43 -11.05
N SER A 352 -10.50 3.94 -11.42
CA SER A 352 -10.39 2.88 -12.41
C SER A 352 -9.39 1.84 -11.95
N VAL A 353 -9.67 0.57 -12.27
CA VAL A 353 -8.74 -0.54 -11.98
C VAL A 353 -7.52 -0.45 -12.87
N PHE A 354 -7.75 -0.14 -14.15
CA PHE A 354 -6.75 0.13 -15.18
C PHE A 354 -7.12 1.41 -15.91
N ALA A 355 -6.20 1.96 -16.68
CA ALA A 355 -6.56 3.03 -17.62
C ALA A 355 -7.74 2.55 -18.50
N ASP A 356 -8.81 3.33 -18.52
CA ASP A 356 -9.99 3.20 -19.40
C ASP A 356 -10.94 2.00 -19.23
N ILE A 357 -10.99 1.31 -18.09
CA ILE A 357 -11.84 0.12 -18.00
C ILE A 357 -13.25 0.34 -17.48
N SER A 358 -13.58 1.37 -16.76
CA SER A 358 -14.96 1.59 -16.37
C SER A 358 -15.30 3.05 -16.17
N GLU A 359 -16.42 3.46 -16.77
CA GLU A 359 -17.08 4.75 -16.48
C GLU A 359 -17.68 4.78 -15.05
N ASP A 360 -17.85 3.60 -14.43
CA ASP A 360 -18.47 3.43 -13.11
C ASP A 360 -17.46 3.09 -11.99
N GLY A 361 -16.18 3.29 -12.24
CA GLY A 361 -15.13 3.02 -11.25
C GLY A 361 -15.26 3.92 -10.03
N VAL A 362 -15.55 3.34 -8.87
CA VAL A 362 -15.53 4.06 -7.60
C VAL A 362 -14.12 4.01 -7.06
N VAL A 363 -13.54 5.17 -6.73
CA VAL A 363 -12.35 5.22 -5.89
C VAL A 363 -12.74 4.68 -4.53
N ASN A 364 -12.09 3.61 -4.09
CA ASN A 364 -12.43 2.94 -2.85
C ASN A 364 -11.15 2.54 -2.10
N GLY A 365 -11.28 2.21 -0.81
CA GLY A 365 -10.13 1.87 0.02
C GLY A 365 -9.20 3.06 0.24
N THR A 366 -7.91 2.78 0.33
CA THR A 366 -6.86 3.78 0.52
C THR A 366 -6.25 4.18 -0.82
N VAL A 367 -6.13 5.48 -1.05
CA VAL A 367 -5.54 6.09 -2.26
C VAL A 367 -4.38 6.96 -1.83
N PHE A 368 -3.30 6.96 -2.61
CA PHE A 368 -2.17 7.86 -2.37
C PHE A 368 -2.26 9.06 -3.30
N ILE A 369 -2.17 10.26 -2.74
CA ILE A 369 -2.21 11.53 -3.46
C ILE A 369 -0.87 12.22 -3.32
N ALA A 370 -0.32 12.72 -4.41
CA ALA A 370 0.81 13.64 -4.37
C ALA A 370 0.56 14.84 -5.30
N ILE A 371 1.28 15.94 -5.07
CA ILE A 371 1.26 17.10 -5.95
C ILE A 371 2.38 16.96 -6.97
N THR A 372 2.07 17.19 -8.24
CA THR A 372 3.03 17.10 -9.34
C THR A 372 3.04 18.39 -10.21
N ASP A 373 4.17 18.60 -10.89
CA ASP A 373 4.36 19.71 -11.84
C ASP A 373 3.85 19.40 -13.26
N SER A 374 3.54 18.16 -13.52
CA SER A 374 3.08 17.65 -14.81
C SER A 374 2.29 16.35 -14.62
N ASP A 375 1.72 15.82 -15.69
CA ASP A 375 0.86 14.64 -15.72
C ASP A 375 1.44 13.50 -16.58
N PRO A 376 2.71 13.07 -16.38
CA PRO A 376 3.30 12.00 -17.15
C PRO A 376 2.61 10.66 -16.90
N PHE A 377 2.56 9.84 -17.95
CA PHE A 377 1.98 8.50 -17.86
C PHE A 377 2.93 7.52 -17.15
N PHE A 378 2.38 6.80 -16.19
CA PHE A 378 3.06 5.70 -15.49
C PHE A 378 2.17 4.46 -15.44
N THR A 379 2.81 3.32 -15.23
CA THR A 379 2.15 2.06 -14.89
C THR A 379 2.53 1.66 -13.47
N ALA A 380 1.82 0.70 -12.90
CA ALA A 380 2.17 0.15 -11.59
C ALA A 380 3.63 -0.34 -11.52
N HIS A 381 4.19 -0.82 -12.65
CA HIS A 381 5.55 -1.34 -12.70
C HIS A 381 6.64 -0.25 -12.65
N ASN A 382 6.40 0.94 -13.18
CA ASN A 382 7.39 2.02 -13.27
C ASN A 382 6.96 3.30 -12.54
N ILE A 383 6.13 3.17 -11.52
CA ILE A 383 5.57 4.31 -10.75
C ILE A 383 6.67 5.20 -10.14
N SER A 384 7.87 4.68 -9.87
CA SER A 384 8.99 5.47 -9.35
C SER A 384 9.44 6.60 -10.28
N PHE A 385 9.10 6.55 -11.56
CA PHE A 385 9.38 7.64 -12.50
C PHE A 385 8.56 8.91 -12.23
N VAL A 386 7.56 8.83 -11.35
CA VAL A 386 6.86 10.03 -10.87
C VAL A 386 7.75 10.92 -10.01
N ASN A 387 8.73 10.36 -9.30
CA ASN A 387 9.52 11.10 -8.29
C ASN A 387 10.10 12.43 -8.76
N PRO A 388 10.68 12.57 -9.98
CA PRO A 388 11.18 13.85 -10.47
C PRO A 388 10.12 14.93 -10.62
N HIS A 389 8.85 14.54 -10.70
CA HIS A 389 7.70 15.41 -10.90
C HIS A 389 6.94 15.72 -9.60
N VAL A 390 7.32 15.10 -8.48
CA VAL A 390 6.63 15.30 -7.20
C VAL A 390 7.07 16.61 -6.54
N VAL A 391 6.12 17.52 -6.37
CA VAL A 391 6.31 18.78 -5.64
C VAL A 391 6.16 18.56 -4.14
N ALA A 392 5.16 17.78 -3.71
CA ALA A 392 4.89 17.47 -2.32
C ALA A 392 4.07 16.16 -2.19
N GLY A 393 4.17 15.51 -1.05
CA GLY A 393 3.45 14.27 -0.75
C GLY A 393 4.34 13.03 -0.81
N PRO A 394 3.75 11.83 -0.68
CA PRO A 394 2.32 11.60 -0.75
C PRO A 394 1.55 11.95 0.54
N ALA A 395 0.24 11.99 0.42
CA ALA A 395 -0.72 11.89 1.51
C ALA A 395 -1.62 10.68 1.28
N ILE A 396 -2.19 10.17 2.35
CA ILE A 396 -3.18 9.10 2.31
C ILE A 396 -4.56 9.72 2.23
N TYR A 397 -5.35 9.26 1.27
CA TYR A 397 -6.75 9.61 1.10
C TYR A 397 -7.63 8.39 1.35
N GLN A 398 -8.48 8.47 2.36
CA GLN A 398 -9.38 7.37 2.73
C GLN A 398 -10.67 7.47 1.92
N ALA A 399 -10.72 6.78 0.78
CA ALA A 399 -11.86 6.87 -0.12
C ALA A 399 -13.08 6.09 0.37
N GLY A 400 -12.87 4.96 1.05
CA GLY A 400 -13.97 4.14 1.56
C GLY A 400 -13.55 2.93 2.39
#